data_850178cc5300e79954ac91964cf5cdb1
#
_entry.id   850178cc5300e79954ac91964cf5cdb1
#
_cell.length_a   1.000
_cell.length_b   1.000
_cell.length_c   1.000
_cell.angle_alpha   90.00
_cell.angle_beta   90.00
_cell.angle_gamma   90.00
#
_symmetry.space_group_name_H-M   'P 1'
#
loop_
_entity.id
_entity.type
_entity.pdbx_description
1 polymer ?
#
loop_
_entity_poly.entity_id
_entity_poly.type
_entity_poly.pdbx_seq_one_letter_code
_entity_poly.pdbx_strand_id
1 'polypeptide(L)'
;MVVIVMGVTGAGKSTIGRMLASRLGWEFRDGDDLHSEENKRKMHRGEALTDLDRGPWIAAVRGVVEAMISSRVDGVVACSALKKAYREETVGDSDPGVIRFVYLRGSKELISQRLAGRVGHFMDPQLLQSQFDVLEEPEVRDAIVVDVAAAPEAIVREIGVRLRNLTP
;
A
#
# COMPACT_ATOMS: atom_id res chain seq x y z
N MET A 1 -7.22 1.30 15.19
CA MET A 1 -6.32 0.42 14.36
C MET A 1 -6.08 1.09 13.01
N VAL A 2 -4.86 1.01 12.46
CA VAL A 2 -4.58 1.45 11.08
C VAL A 2 -4.12 0.25 10.25
N VAL A 3 -4.73 0.06 9.08
CA VAL A 3 -4.34 -0.98 8.11
C VAL A 3 -3.62 -0.32 6.95
N ILE A 4 -2.41 -0.78 6.66
CA ILE A 4 -1.60 -0.31 5.53
C ILE A 4 -1.66 -1.35 4.42
N VAL A 5 -2.35 -1.02 3.31
CA VAL A 5 -2.44 -1.88 2.13
C VAL A 5 -1.27 -1.58 1.21
N MET A 6 -0.33 -2.54 1.09
CA MET A 6 0.92 -2.37 0.37
C MET A 6 1.05 -3.28 -0.86
N GLY A 7 2.01 -2.97 -1.70
CA GLY A 7 2.33 -3.72 -2.91
C GLY A 7 2.76 -2.82 -4.06
N VAL A 8 3.17 -3.42 -5.16
CA VAL A 8 3.62 -2.69 -6.35
C VAL A 8 2.47 -1.92 -7.01
N THR A 9 2.82 -1.00 -7.91
CA THR A 9 1.81 -0.35 -8.75
C THR A 9 1.01 -1.39 -9.54
N GLY A 10 -0.28 -1.13 -9.77
CA GLY A 10 -1.15 -2.12 -10.45
C GLY A 10 -1.66 -3.26 -9.56
N ALA A 11 -1.13 -3.46 -8.35
CA ALA A 11 -1.62 -4.50 -7.43
C ALA A 11 -3.07 -4.27 -6.94
N GLY A 12 -3.59 -3.04 -7.04
CA GLY A 12 -4.96 -2.72 -6.66
C GLY A 12 -5.10 -2.08 -5.27
N LYS A 13 -4.02 -1.52 -4.71
CA LYS A 13 -3.99 -0.93 -3.36
C LYS A 13 -5.16 0.03 -3.08
N SER A 14 -5.35 1.03 -3.93
CA SER A 14 -6.42 2.03 -3.74
C SER A 14 -7.81 1.40 -3.86
N THR A 15 -8.02 0.46 -4.78
CA THR A 15 -9.30 -0.25 -4.95
C THR A 15 -9.60 -1.10 -3.73
N ILE A 16 -8.68 -1.99 -3.35
CA ILE A 16 -8.84 -2.88 -2.18
C ILE A 16 -8.94 -2.05 -0.90
N GLY A 17 -8.10 -1.02 -0.76
CA GLY A 17 -8.12 -0.14 0.42
C GLY A 17 -9.45 0.57 0.61
N ARG A 18 -10.02 1.17 -0.45
CA ARG A 18 -11.34 1.82 -0.39
C ARG A 18 -12.47 0.83 -0.07
N MET A 19 -12.45 -0.33 -0.72
CA MET A 19 -13.45 -1.38 -0.47
C MET A 19 -13.36 -1.91 0.96
N LEU A 20 -12.14 -2.11 1.48
CA LEU A 20 -11.92 -2.56 2.85
C LEU A 20 -12.40 -1.51 3.86
N ALA A 21 -12.02 -0.25 3.68
CA ALA A 21 -12.45 0.87 4.52
C ALA A 21 -13.97 1.00 4.54
N SER A 22 -14.62 0.99 3.37
CA SER A 22 -16.08 1.02 3.25
C SER A 22 -16.76 -0.15 3.99
N ARG A 23 -16.21 -1.37 3.87
CA ARG A 23 -16.74 -2.57 4.53
C ARG A 23 -16.62 -2.50 6.06
N LEU A 24 -15.54 -1.88 6.57
CA LEU A 24 -15.28 -1.76 8.00
C LEU A 24 -15.90 -0.50 8.64
N GLY A 25 -16.39 0.45 7.83
CA GLY A 25 -16.83 1.75 8.30
C GLY A 25 -15.66 2.65 8.74
N TRP A 26 -14.48 2.48 8.13
CA TRP A 26 -13.23 3.16 8.48
C TRP A 26 -12.89 4.27 7.48
N GLU A 27 -12.01 5.19 7.89
CA GLU A 27 -11.45 6.19 6.95
C GLU A 27 -10.53 5.53 5.93
N PHE A 28 -10.46 6.14 4.73
CA PHE A 28 -9.48 5.78 3.70
C PHE A 28 -8.58 6.96 3.35
N ARG A 29 -7.29 6.69 3.25
CA ARG A 29 -6.28 7.63 2.71
C ARG A 29 -5.45 6.94 1.63
N ASP A 30 -5.21 7.66 0.53
CA ASP A 30 -4.31 7.19 -0.51
C ASP A 30 -2.94 7.86 -0.33
N GLY A 31 -1.91 7.07 -0.08
CA GLY A 31 -0.55 7.55 0.08
C GLY A 31 0.02 8.19 -1.19
N ASP A 32 -0.51 7.84 -2.36
CA ASP A 32 -0.07 8.45 -3.61
C ASP A 32 -0.47 9.94 -3.69
N ASP A 33 -1.53 10.36 -3.00
CA ASP A 33 -1.94 11.77 -2.91
C ASP A 33 -0.92 12.63 -2.14
N LEU A 34 -0.11 12.00 -1.27
CA LEU A 34 0.89 12.67 -0.43
C LEU A 34 2.22 12.92 -1.12
N HIS A 35 2.41 12.44 -2.35
CA HIS A 35 3.61 12.77 -3.13
C HIS A 35 3.67 14.25 -3.47
N SER A 36 4.89 14.80 -3.41
CA SER A 36 5.15 16.17 -3.89
C SER A 36 4.80 16.28 -5.39
N GLU A 37 4.50 17.50 -5.85
CA GLU A 37 4.24 17.74 -7.26
C GLU A 37 5.44 17.39 -8.15
N GLU A 38 6.66 17.49 -7.62
CA GLU A 38 7.86 17.03 -8.31
C GLU A 38 7.89 15.51 -8.49
N ASN A 39 7.61 14.76 -7.42
CA ASN A 39 7.52 13.29 -7.48
C ASN A 39 6.41 12.84 -8.43
N LYS A 40 5.25 13.49 -8.40
CA LYS A 40 4.16 13.20 -9.34
C LYS A 40 4.60 13.43 -10.79
N ARG A 41 5.31 14.53 -11.07
CA ARG A 41 5.87 14.79 -12.41
C ARG A 41 6.90 13.75 -12.85
N LYS A 42 7.81 13.31 -11.95
CA LYS A 42 8.76 12.22 -12.25
C LYS A 42 8.01 10.94 -12.61
N MET A 43 7.06 10.53 -11.78
CA MET A 43 6.25 9.33 -12.04
C MET A 43 5.47 9.41 -13.36
N HIS A 44 4.90 10.57 -13.71
CA HIS A 44 4.21 10.76 -15.00
C HIS A 44 5.14 10.65 -16.21
N ARG A 45 6.43 10.94 -16.04
CA ARG A 45 7.45 10.75 -17.10
C ARG A 45 8.03 9.34 -17.12
N GLY A 46 7.52 8.42 -16.28
CA GLY A 46 8.06 7.07 -16.16
C GLY A 46 9.40 7.00 -15.41
N GLU A 47 9.80 8.06 -14.71
CA GLU A 47 11.03 8.09 -13.93
C GLU A 47 10.82 7.44 -12.56
N ALA A 48 11.71 6.50 -12.21
CA ALA A 48 11.69 5.88 -10.88
C ALA A 48 12.12 6.90 -9.81
N LEU A 49 11.38 6.95 -8.71
CA LEU A 49 11.76 7.76 -7.56
C LEU A 49 12.98 7.16 -6.85
N THR A 50 13.91 8.00 -6.44
CA THR A 50 15.04 7.63 -5.57
C THR A 50 14.61 7.53 -4.11
N ASP A 51 15.48 7.03 -3.24
CA ASP A 51 15.20 7.02 -1.79
C ASP A 51 15.13 8.45 -1.22
N LEU A 52 15.90 9.40 -1.78
CA LEU A 52 15.80 10.81 -1.42
C LEU A 52 14.44 11.42 -1.78
N ASP A 53 13.89 11.05 -2.93
CA ASP A 53 12.55 11.48 -3.34
C ASP A 53 11.46 10.89 -2.42
N ARG A 54 11.67 9.66 -1.93
CA ARG A 54 10.69 8.94 -1.11
C ARG A 54 10.70 9.33 0.35
N GLY A 55 11.83 9.78 0.90
CA GLY A 55 11.94 10.12 2.32
C GLY A 55 10.84 11.07 2.81
N PRO A 56 10.68 12.27 2.20
CA PRO A 56 9.61 13.20 2.60
C PRO A 56 8.20 12.63 2.42
N TRP A 57 7.99 11.77 1.41
CA TRP A 57 6.70 11.12 1.20
C TRP A 57 6.39 10.08 2.28
N ILE A 58 7.35 9.22 2.66
CA ILE A 58 7.17 8.25 3.75
C ILE A 58 6.90 8.97 5.08
N ALA A 59 7.62 10.08 5.35
CA ALA A 59 7.36 10.90 6.52
C ALA A 59 5.91 11.47 6.52
N ALA A 60 5.40 11.89 5.36
CA ALA A 60 4.02 12.34 5.23
C ALA A 60 3.00 11.20 5.47
N VAL A 61 3.28 9.98 4.96
CA VAL A 61 2.46 8.79 5.23
C VAL A 61 2.46 8.47 6.72
N ARG A 62 3.64 8.48 7.36
CA ARG A 62 3.77 8.32 8.82
C ARG A 62 2.91 9.33 9.57
N GLY A 63 2.98 10.62 9.21
CA GLY A 63 2.18 11.66 9.83
C GLY A 63 0.67 11.39 9.75
N VAL A 64 0.17 10.84 8.64
CA VAL A 64 -1.24 10.42 8.49
C VAL A 64 -1.56 9.26 9.43
N VAL A 65 -0.69 8.25 9.52
CA VAL A 65 -0.88 7.10 10.42
C VAL A 65 -0.90 7.56 11.89
N GLU A 66 0.06 8.39 12.30
CA GLU A 66 0.14 8.94 13.66
C GLU A 66 -1.09 9.79 14.02
N ALA A 67 -1.58 10.60 13.07
CA ALA A 67 -2.80 11.39 13.27
C ALA A 67 -4.04 10.50 13.48
N MET A 68 -4.20 9.43 12.71
CA MET A 68 -5.28 8.45 12.90
C MET A 68 -5.21 7.80 14.28
N ILE A 69 -4.01 7.35 14.69
CA ILE A 69 -3.80 6.70 15.99
C ILE A 69 -4.12 7.67 17.14
N SER A 70 -3.58 8.89 17.08
CA SER A 70 -3.75 9.92 18.11
C SER A 70 -5.21 10.35 18.26
N SER A 71 -5.93 10.43 17.14
CA SER A 71 -7.37 10.77 17.12
C SER A 71 -8.27 9.57 17.40
N ARG A 72 -7.70 8.36 17.61
CA ARG A 72 -8.45 7.10 17.78
C ARG A 72 -9.41 6.81 16.63
N VAL A 73 -9.00 7.19 15.42
CA VAL A 73 -9.74 6.91 14.18
C VAL A 73 -9.19 5.65 13.56
N ASP A 74 -10.04 4.68 13.31
CA ASP A 74 -9.66 3.49 12.56
C ASP A 74 -9.60 3.84 11.07
N GLY A 75 -8.53 3.38 10.38
CA GLY A 75 -8.31 3.76 9.00
C GLY A 75 -7.57 2.73 8.15
N VAL A 76 -7.71 2.89 6.84
CA VAL A 76 -6.97 2.15 5.82
C VAL A 76 -6.14 3.14 5.01
N VAL A 77 -4.84 2.89 4.92
CA VAL A 77 -3.89 3.69 4.13
C VAL A 77 -3.34 2.84 3.00
N ALA A 78 -3.52 3.28 1.74
CA ALA A 78 -2.83 2.66 0.60
C ALA A 78 -1.43 3.27 0.48
N CYS A 79 -0.38 2.44 0.53
CA CYS A 79 1.00 2.89 0.40
C CYS A 79 1.85 1.78 -0.22
N SER A 80 2.74 2.07 -1.16
CA SER A 80 3.56 1.02 -1.76
C SER A 80 4.45 0.30 -0.74
N ALA A 81 5.11 0.99 0.18
CA ALA A 81 5.90 0.50 1.31
C ALA A 81 6.79 -0.73 0.97
N LEU A 82 7.45 -0.70 -0.22
CA LEU A 82 8.10 -1.87 -0.82
C LEU A 82 9.32 -2.35 -0.03
N LYS A 83 10.13 -1.44 0.52
CA LYS A 83 11.29 -1.79 1.33
C LYS A 83 10.88 -1.99 2.80
N LYS A 84 11.59 -2.88 3.50
CA LYS A 84 11.40 -3.09 4.94
C LYS A 84 11.61 -1.78 5.72
N ALA A 85 12.66 -1.04 5.39
CA ALA A 85 12.95 0.26 6.01
C ALA A 85 11.79 1.25 5.89
N TYR A 86 11.07 1.27 4.76
CA TYR A 86 9.89 2.15 4.60
C TYR A 86 8.73 1.72 5.48
N ARG A 87 8.53 0.40 5.67
CA ARG A 87 7.52 -0.11 6.60
C ARG A 87 7.84 0.25 8.04
N GLU A 88 9.11 0.07 8.43
CA GLU A 88 9.59 0.45 9.77
C GLU A 88 9.43 1.95 10.02
N GLU A 89 9.79 2.80 9.05
CA GLU A 89 9.62 4.24 9.15
C GLU A 89 8.14 4.66 9.21
N THR A 90 7.26 3.97 8.49
CA THR A 90 5.81 4.24 8.54
C THR A 90 5.22 3.89 9.91
N VAL A 91 5.72 2.86 10.59
CA VAL A 91 5.35 2.51 11.97
C VAL A 91 5.92 3.53 12.95
N GLY A 92 7.17 3.95 12.75
CA GLY A 92 7.88 4.88 13.62
C GLY A 92 7.90 4.40 15.08
N ASP A 93 7.57 5.29 15.99
CA ASP A 93 7.50 5.02 17.43
C ASP A 93 6.10 4.54 17.88
N SER A 94 5.17 4.30 16.94
CA SER A 94 3.82 3.83 17.24
C SER A 94 3.85 2.38 17.76
N ASP A 95 2.87 2.04 18.59
CA ASP A 95 2.69 0.64 19.01
C ASP A 95 2.41 -0.23 17.78
N PRO A 96 3.28 -1.22 17.47
CA PRO A 96 3.06 -2.11 16.35
C PRO A 96 1.75 -2.91 16.45
N GLY A 97 1.18 -3.02 17.66
CA GLY A 97 -0.11 -3.68 17.89
C GLY A 97 -1.30 -2.97 17.23
N VAL A 98 -1.21 -1.65 17.00
CA VAL A 98 -2.29 -0.86 16.41
C VAL A 98 -2.16 -0.68 14.89
N ILE A 99 -1.06 -1.13 14.28
CA ILE A 99 -0.82 -1.07 12.84
C ILE A 99 -0.77 -2.49 12.27
N ARG A 100 -1.41 -2.70 11.12
CA ARG A 100 -1.38 -3.97 10.38
C ARG A 100 -1.06 -3.73 8.92
N PHE A 101 -0.09 -4.46 8.39
CA PHE A 101 0.20 -4.48 6.96
C PHE A 101 -0.63 -5.55 6.26
N VAL A 102 -1.13 -5.21 5.08
CA VAL A 102 -1.76 -6.12 4.13
C VAL A 102 -0.96 -6.05 2.83
N TYR A 103 -0.27 -7.12 2.50
CA TYR A 103 0.52 -7.21 1.27
C TYR A 103 -0.29 -7.84 0.15
N LEU A 104 -0.53 -7.05 -0.89
CA LEU A 104 -1.17 -7.48 -2.13
C LEU A 104 -0.11 -8.12 -3.04
N ARG A 105 0.05 -9.44 -2.95
CA ARG A 105 1.02 -10.19 -3.73
C ARG A 105 0.45 -10.55 -5.09
N GLY A 106 1.19 -10.25 -6.15
CA GLY A 106 0.87 -10.65 -7.52
C GLY A 106 2.14 -10.90 -8.32
N SER A 107 2.09 -11.84 -9.28
CA SER A 107 3.20 -12.03 -10.20
C SER A 107 3.36 -10.81 -11.12
N LYS A 108 4.57 -10.60 -11.61
CA LYS A 108 4.87 -9.50 -12.53
C LYS A 108 4.01 -9.59 -13.80
N GLU A 109 3.79 -10.81 -14.30
CA GLU A 109 2.99 -11.08 -15.49
C GLU A 109 1.53 -10.63 -15.29
N LEU A 110 0.92 -11.03 -14.17
CA LEU A 110 -0.45 -10.65 -13.83
C LEU A 110 -0.60 -9.13 -13.68
N ILE A 111 0.34 -8.50 -12.97
CA ILE A 111 0.34 -7.04 -12.76
C ILE A 111 0.52 -6.31 -14.09
N SER A 112 1.47 -6.76 -14.93
CA SER A 112 1.69 -6.19 -16.28
C SER A 112 0.43 -6.27 -17.15
N GLN A 113 -0.26 -7.43 -17.16
CA GLN A 113 -1.50 -7.61 -17.90
C GLN A 113 -2.60 -6.64 -17.43
N ARG A 114 -2.74 -6.45 -16.11
CA ARG A 114 -3.71 -5.51 -15.52
C ARG A 114 -3.41 -4.07 -15.90
N LEU A 115 -2.13 -3.68 -15.90
CA LEU A 115 -1.72 -2.32 -16.27
C LEU A 115 -1.94 -2.08 -17.76
N ALA A 116 -1.65 -3.05 -18.64
CA ALA A 116 -1.89 -2.94 -20.07
C ALA A 116 -3.38 -2.80 -20.42
N GLY A 117 -4.27 -3.38 -19.62
CA GLY A 117 -5.73 -3.27 -19.79
C GLY A 117 -6.36 -1.96 -19.29
N ARG A 118 -5.60 -1.07 -18.63
CA ARG A 118 -6.12 0.21 -18.14
C ARG A 118 -6.11 1.27 -19.23
N VAL A 119 -7.30 1.73 -19.62
CA VAL A 119 -7.46 2.85 -20.55
C VAL A 119 -6.96 4.14 -19.87
N GLY A 120 -6.03 4.86 -20.52
CA GLY A 120 -5.52 6.15 -20.06
C GLY A 120 -4.37 6.10 -19.06
N HIS A 121 -3.86 4.93 -18.70
CA HIS A 121 -2.66 4.77 -17.86
C HIS A 121 -1.63 3.91 -18.58
N PHE A 122 -0.78 4.57 -19.35
CA PHE A 122 0.43 3.92 -19.86
C PHE A 122 1.48 3.95 -18.75
N MET A 123 1.72 2.79 -18.14
CA MET A 123 2.85 2.64 -17.23
C MET A 123 4.02 2.04 -17.99
N ASP A 124 5.17 2.68 -17.89
CA ASP A 124 6.40 2.16 -18.42
C ASP A 124 6.71 0.79 -17.76
N PRO A 125 6.89 -0.29 -18.55
CA PRO A 125 7.27 -1.59 -18.02
C PRO A 125 8.56 -1.56 -17.18
N GLN A 126 9.48 -0.62 -17.44
CA GLN A 126 10.71 -0.45 -16.67
C GLN A 126 10.40 0.07 -15.26
N LEU A 127 9.39 0.94 -15.11
CA LEU A 127 8.99 1.43 -13.80
C LEU A 127 8.39 0.30 -12.94
N LEU A 128 7.60 -0.59 -13.54
CA LEU A 128 7.11 -1.77 -12.83
C LEU A 128 8.26 -2.70 -12.44
N GLN A 129 9.22 -2.94 -13.34
CA GLN A 129 10.40 -3.77 -13.05
C GLN A 129 11.17 -3.19 -11.87
N SER A 130 11.44 -1.88 -11.87
CA SER A 130 12.18 -1.23 -10.77
C SER A 130 11.50 -1.38 -9.42
N GLN A 131 10.16 -1.48 -9.39
CA GLN A 131 9.43 -1.73 -8.14
C GLN A 131 9.57 -3.18 -7.65
N PHE A 132 9.56 -4.15 -8.56
CA PHE A 132 9.84 -5.54 -8.20
C PHE A 132 11.29 -5.74 -7.74
N ASP A 133 12.25 -5.02 -8.34
CA ASP A 133 13.67 -5.11 -7.97
C ASP A 133 13.95 -4.61 -6.54
N VAL A 134 13.16 -3.64 -6.06
CA VAL A 134 13.31 -3.09 -4.70
C VAL A 134 12.31 -3.66 -3.70
N LEU A 135 11.41 -4.53 -4.14
CA LEU A 135 10.40 -5.14 -3.28
C LEU A 135 11.05 -6.14 -2.33
N GLU A 136 10.99 -5.84 -1.05
CA GLU A 136 11.29 -6.77 0.03
C GLU A 136 9.97 -7.30 0.58
N GLU A 137 9.59 -8.50 0.13
CA GLU A 137 8.32 -9.10 0.58
C GLU A 137 8.28 -9.24 2.11
N PRO A 138 7.20 -8.80 2.78
CA PRO A 138 7.07 -9.00 4.21
C PRO A 138 6.86 -10.49 4.52
N GLU A 139 7.38 -10.94 5.66
CA GLU A 139 7.10 -12.28 6.15
C GLU A 139 5.63 -12.41 6.59
N VAL A 140 5.11 -13.64 6.57
CA VAL A 140 3.70 -13.92 6.94
C VAL A 140 3.36 -13.49 8.37
N ARG A 141 4.37 -13.42 9.25
CA ARG A 141 4.21 -12.91 10.62
C ARG A 141 4.08 -11.37 10.68
N ASP A 142 4.60 -10.66 9.67
CA ASP A 142 4.67 -9.20 9.65
C ASP A 142 3.52 -8.56 8.86
N ALA A 143 2.85 -9.35 8.00
CA ALA A 143 1.76 -8.86 7.17
C ALA A 143 0.73 -9.95 6.84
N ILE A 144 -0.51 -9.54 6.62
CA ILE A 144 -1.53 -10.36 5.96
C ILE A 144 -1.19 -10.40 4.47
N VAL A 145 -0.68 -11.53 3.99
CA VAL A 145 -0.39 -11.71 2.56
C VAL A 145 -1.63 -12.25 1.85
N VAL A 146 -2.08 -11.57 0.79
CA VAL A 146 -3.20 -11.98 -0.05
C VAL A 146 -2.80 -12.00 -1.53
N ASP A 147 -3.30 -13.01 -2.26
CA ASP A 147 -3.04 -13.12 -3.70
C ASP A 147 -4.03 -12.23 -4.47
N VAL A 148 -3.48 -11.35 -5.29
CA VAL A 148 -4.30 -10.44 -6.11
C VAL A 148 -4.97 -11.12 -7.30
N ALA A 149 -4.67 -12.38 -7.61
CA ALA A 149 -5.36 -13.12 -8.68
C ALA A 149 -6.85 -13.31 -8.39
N ALA A 150 -7.25 -13.30 -7.11
CA ALA A 150 -8.65 -13.39 -6.70
C ALA A 150 -9.44 -12.13 -7.04
N ALA A 151 -10.78 -12.25 -7.05
CA ALA A 151 -11.67 -11.11 -7.22
C ALA A 151 -11.55 -10.13 -6.03
N PRO A 152 -11.66 -8.81 -6.26
CA PRO A 152 -11.50 -7.80 -5.21
C PRO A 152 -12.37 -8.04 -3.98
N GLU A 153 -13.61 -8.47 -4.17
CA GLU A 153 -14.57 -8.77 -3.09
C GLU A 153 -14.11 -9.95 -2.23
N ALA A 154 -13.49 -10.95 -2.85
CA ALA A 154 -12.94 -12.12 -2.15
C ALA A 154 -11.72 -11.71 -1.31
N ILE A 155 -10.82 -10.89 -1.89
CA ILE A 155 -9.65 -10.34 -1.21
C ILE A 155 -10.08 -9.53 0.03
N VAL A 156 -11.02 -8.60 -0.13
CA VAL A 156 -11.53 -7.76 0.98
C VAL A 156 -12.18 -8.60 2.07
N ARG A 157 -12.91 -9.66 1.70
CA ARG A 157 -13.51 -10.59 2.66
C ARG A 157 -12.44 -11.35 3.44
N GLU A 158 -11.43 -11.88 2.76
CA GLU A 158 -10.30 -12.59 3.38
C GLU A 158 -9.55 -11.69 4.37
N ILE A 159 -9.19 -10.47 3.95
CA ILE A 159 -8.54 -9.48 4.82
C ILE A 159 -9.39 -9.23 6.06
N GLY A 160 -10.69 -8.97 5.89
CA GLY A 160 -11.59 -8.70 7.00
C GLY A 160 -11.72 -9.87 8.00
N VAL A 161 -11.65 -11.12 7.53
CA VAL A 161 -11.63 -12.30 8.42
C VAL A 161 -10.33 -12.36 9.20
N ARG A 162 -9.18 -12.18 8.53
CA ARG A 162 -7.86 -12.24 9.18
C ARG A 162 -7.66 -11.11 10.18
N LEU A 163 -8.14 -9.90 9.90
CA LEU A 163 -8.06 -8.77 10.84
C LEU A 163 -8.83 -9.07 12.14
N ARG A 164 -10.04 -9.64 12.05
CA ARG A 164 -10.81 -10.01 13.25
C ARG A 164 -10.12 -11.05 14.11
N ASN A 165 -9.39 -11.98 13.50
CA ASN A 165 -8.65 -13.03 14.22
C ASN A 165 -7.36 -12.51 14.88
N LEU A 166 -6.92 -11.28 14.57
CA LEU A 166 -5.76 -10.62 15.17
C LEU A 166 -6.15 -9.62 16.28
N THR A 167 -7.44 -9.34 16.41
CA THR A 167 -7.97 -8.53 17.51
C THR A 167 -8.37 -9.49 18.65
N PRO A 168 -7.81 -9.31 19.86
CA PRO A 168 -8.14 -10.16 21.01
C PRO A 168 -9.61 -10.03 21.41
#